data_cf671c121de64954029a3831aa23c29c
#
_entry.id   cf671c121de64954029a3831aa23c29c
#
_cell.length_a   1.000
_cell.length_b   1.000
_cell.length_c   1.000
_cell.angle_alpha   90.00
_cell.angle_beta   90.00
_cell.angle_gamma   90.00
#
_symmetry.space_group_name_H-M   'P 1'
#
loop_
_entity.id
_entity.type
_entity.pdbx_description
1 polymer ?
#
loop_
_entity_poly.entity_id
_entity_poly.type
_entity_poly.pdbx_seq_one_letter_code
_entity_poly.pdbx_strand_id
1 'polypeptide(L)'
;MLTIIKPGPQLTIQDLGRFGHRHLGVSQCGALDSDALRVANLLVGNNEDAAALEITLGMAKLRFERPCCFALSGADMSANLNGRRIETGWCYRAEAGQTLTFASSSLNLRCYLAISGGFALEPVLGSCSTDCMAGFGGLDGHALKEGQQVAFATSKFEWLNWGAKLPRRQGPIHYIAEPREFGLAAKLKLAFSEATWQVSAQSNRMGLRLQAEPTSADLDESISHALSIKSTAVAPGSIQLPPSGEPIVLLNDCQTTGGYPLLGQVLAADLPRLGQLRGGHSVTFTPVTLAQARQLNQQHQNELNRLRLAMRYRRESS
;
A
#
# COMPACT_ATOMS: atom_id res chain seq x y z
N MET A 1 -4.08 25.16 1.38
CA MET A 1 -2.96 24.43 0.75
C MET A 1 -2.13 23.75 1.83
N LEU A 2 -1.46 22.68 1.48
CA LEU A 2 -0.46 21.98 2.29
C LEU A 2 0.90 22.18 1.63
N THR A 3 1.87 22.73 2.34
CA THR A 3 3.24 22.97 1.84
C THR A 3 4.16 21.86 2.28
N ILE A 4 4.93 21.29 1.37
CA ILE A 4 5.94 20.28 1.63
C ILE A 4 7.23 20.98 2.07
N ILE A 5 7.55 20.93 3.37
CA ILE A 5 8.80 21.50 3.92
C ILE A 5 9.94 20.50 3.75
N LYS A 6 9.64 19.20 3.91
CA LYS A 6 10.57 18.10 3.67
C LYS A 6 9.77 16.86 3.26
N PRO A 7 10.05 16.25 2.11
CA PRO A 7 9.25 15.11 1.63
C PRO A 7 9.59 13.79 2.34
N GLY A 8 10.72 13.68 3.02
CA GLY A 8 11.25 12.40 3.49
C GLY A 8 11.79 11.56 2.32
N PRO A 9 11.96 10.23 2.49
CA PRO A 9 12.48 9.36 1.44
C PRO A 9 11.57 9.25 0.22
N GLN A 10 10.24 9.16 0.43
CA GLN A 10 9.25 9.15 -0.63
C GLN A 10 7.90 9.63 -0.10
N LEU A 11 7.34 10.62 -0.79
CA LEU A 11 6.03 11.20 -0.53
C LEU A 11 5.27 11.28 -1.85
N THR A 12 4.17 10.55 -2.00
CA THR A 12 3.37 10.52 -3.22
C THR A 12 1.90 10.72 -2.92
N ILE A 13 1.16 11.17 -3.92
CA ILE A 13 -0.31 11.20 -3.89
C ILE A 13 -0.80 9.86 -4.40
N GLN A 14 -1.65 9.19 -3.62
CA GLN A 14 -2.23 7.91 -3.98
C GLN A 14 -3.72 7.88 -3.61
N ASP A 15 -4.53 7.28 -4.50
CA ASP A 15 -5.90 6.85 -4.23
C ASP A 15 -5.96 5.31 -4.25
N LEU A 16 -7.07 4.69 -4.61
CA LEU A 16 -7.16 3.22 -4.73
C LEU A 16 -6.53 2.66 -6.01
N GLY A 17 -6.10 3.53 -6.93
CA GLY A 17 -5.43 3.16 -8.16
C GLY A 17 -6.29 3.26 -9.41
N ARG A 18 -5.64 3.06 -10.54
CA ARG A 18 -6.12 3.26 -11.91
C ARG A 18 -6.56 1.93 -12.51
N PHE A 19 -7.84 1.67 -12.47
CA PHE A 19 -8.41 0.40 -12.94
C PHE A 19 -8.85 0.47 -14.41
N GLY A 20 -8.83 -0.69 -15.09
CA GLY A 20 -9.34 -0.82 -16.46
C GLY A 20 -8.34 -0.53 -17.57
N HIS A 21 -7.12 -0.07 -17.28
CA HIS A 21 -6.15 0.41 -18.26
C HIS A 21 -4.92 -0.49 -18.44
N ARG A 22 -4.84 -1.61 -17.71
CA ARG A 22 -3.66 -2.51 -17.76
C ARG A 22 -3.44 -3.13 -19.14
N HIS A 23 -4.49 -3.36 -19.92
CA HIS A 23 -4.40 -3.86 -21.30
C HIS A 23 -3.70 -2.88 -22.25
N LEU A 24 -3.58 -1.60 -21.87
CA LEU A 24 -2.83 -0.56 -22.57
C LEU A 24 -1.38 -0.42 -22.08
N GLY A 25 -0.94 -1.30 -21.17
CA GLY A 25 0.40 -1.20 -20.56
C GLY A 25 0.49 -0.22 -19.38
N VAL A 26 -0.63 0.35 -18.94
CA VAL A 26 -0.67 1.33 -17.84
C VAL A 26 -0.71 0.63 -16.49
N SER A 27 0.22 0.99 -15.59
CA SER A 27 0.26 0.47 -14.22
C SER A 27 -0.97 0.90 -13.43
N GLN A 28 -1.41 0.04 -12.52
CA GLN A 28 -2.55 0.35 -11.64
C GLN A 28 -2.22 1.48 -10.66
N CYS A 29 -1.02 1.49 -10.11
CA CYS A 29 -0.62 2.38 -9.02
C CYS A 29 -1.55 2.28 -7.80
N GLY A 30 -1.72 3.37 -7.05
CA GLY A 30 -2.58 3.39 -5.87
C GLY A 30 -1.84 3.04 -4.58
N ALA A 31 -2.52 3.27 -3.48
CA ALA A 31 -2.03 2.99 -2.15
C ALA A 31 -1.61 1.52 -1.99
N LEU A 32 -0.39 1.28 -1.52
CA LEU A 32 0.09 -0.09 -1.25
C LEU A 32 -0.60 -0.69 -0.02
N ASP A 33 -1.02 0.13 0.93
CA ASP A 33 -1.94 -0.25 2.00
C ASP A 33 -3.29 0.47 1.79
N SER A 34 -4.12 -0.13 0.95
CA SER A 34 -5.45 0.40 0.61
C SER A 34 -6.37 0.49 1.83
N ASP A 35 -6.18 -0.35 2.83
CA ASP A 35 -6.98 -0.34 4.06
C ASP A 35 -6.67 0.90 4.90
N ALA A 36 -5.38 1.23 5.05
CA ALA A 36 -4.97 2.43 5.76
C ALA A 36 -5.43 3.71 5.05
N LEU A 37 -5.37 3.75 3.71
CA LEU A 37 -5.92 4.87 2.93
C LEU A 37 -7.42 5.04 3.18
N ARG A 38 -8.21 3.95 3.12
CA ARG A 38 -9.66 3.98 3.37
C ARG A 38 -9.98 4.49 4.77
N VAL A 39 -9.27 3.99 5.79
CA VAL A 39 -9.45 4.42 7.18
C VAL A 39 -9.16 5.91 7.34
N ALA A 40 -8.05 6.42 6.77
CA ALA A 40 -7.69 7.83 6.83
C ALA A 40 -8.80 8.72 6.23
N ASN A 41 -9.32 8.35 5.06
CA ASN A 41 -10.39 9.08 4.39
C ASN A 41 -11.72 9.04 5.17
N LEU A 42 -12.11 7.88 5.65
CA LEU A 42 -13.35 7.74 6.45
C LEU A 42 -13.29 8.60 7.71
N LEU A 43 -12.15 8.69 8.40
CA LEU A 43 -11.95 9.49 9.61
C LEU A 43 -12.21 10.98 9.40
N VAL A 44 -11.99 11.50 8.22
CA VAL A 44 -12.20 12.91 7.85
C VAL A 44 -13.45 13.13 7.00
N GLY A 45 -14.30 12.12 6.87
CA GLY A 45 -15.57 12.20 6.16
C GLY A 45 -15.48 12.25 4.64
N ASN A 46 -14.34 11.88 4.06
CA ASN A 46 -14.17 11.74 2.62
C ASN A 46 -14.77 10.43 2.10
N ASN A 47 -14.94 10.34 0.78
CA ASN A 47 -15.07 9.05 0.12
C ASN A 47 -13.81 8.23 0.38
N GLU A 48 -13.96 6.92 0.58
CA GLU A 48 -12.84 6.04 0.95
C GLU A 48 -11.78 5.88 -0.16
N ASP A 49 -12.12 6.20 -1.39
CA ASP A 49 -11.25 6.20 -2.57
C ASP A 49 -10.59 7.56 -2.86
N ALA A 50 -10.88 8.58 -2.05
CA ALA A 50 -10.27 9.88 -2.22
C ALA A 50 -8.74 9.80 -2.10
N ALA A 51 -8.05 10.64 -2.87
CA ALA A 51 -6.60 10.71 -2.83
C ALA A 51 -6.10 11.18 -1.45
N ALA A 52 -5.01 10.55 -1.00
CA ALA A 52 -4.29 10.88 0.23
C ALA A 52 -2.78 10.95 -0.05
N LEU A 53 -2.01 11.51 0.87
CA LEU A 53 -0.56 11.42 0.80
C LEU A 53 -0.11 10.07 1.38
N GLU A 54 0.64 9.30 0.59
CA GLU A 54 1.37 8.12 1.05
C GLU A 54 2.79 8.55 1.45
N ILE A 55 3.12 8.40 2.74
CA ILE A 55 4.40 8.74 3.34
C ILE A 55 5.15 7.44 3.59
N THR A 56 6.28 7.24 2.92
CA THR A 56 7.12 6.04 3.06
C THR A 56 8.28 6.31 4.00
N LEU A 57 8.51 5.45 5.00
CA LEU A 57 9.56 5.51 6.02
C LEU A 57 9.50 6.71 6.99
N GLY A 58 8.67 7.71 6.75
CA GLY A 58 8.57 8.92 7.58
C GLY A 58 9.56 10.02 7.19
N MET A 59 10.10 10.72 8.19
CA MET A 59 11.05 11.83 8.05
C MET A 59 10.52 13.01 7.21
N ALA A 60 9.20 13.06 6.97
CA ALA A 60 8.53 14.14 6.27
C ALA A 60 8.19 15.30 7.23
N LYS A 61 8.09 16.50 6.67
CA LYS A 61 7.63 17.70 7.36
C LYS A 61 6.71 18.50 6.44
N LEU A 62 5.49 18.75 6.91
CA LEU A 62 4.41 19.37 6.15
C LEU A 62 3.87 20.57 6.92
N ARG A 63 3.46 21.65 6.24
CA ARG A 63 2.85 22.81 6.88
C ARG A 63 1.46 23.06 6.31
N PHE A 64 0.49 23.23 7.20
CA PHE A 64 -0.87 23.60 6.86
C PHE A 64 -0.97 25.12 6.66
N GLU A 65 -1.34 25.58 5.46
CA GLU A 65 -1.46 27.01 5.16
C GLU A 65 -2.85 27.58 5.51
N ARG A 66 -3.77 26.73 5.88
CA ARG A 66 -5.11 27.11 6.39
C ARG A 66 -5.66 26.02 7.32
N PRO A 67 -6.64 26.35 8.18
CA PRO A 67 -7.27 25.36 9.05
C PRO A 67 -7.92 24.22 8.24
N CYS A 68 -7.79 23.01 8.76
CA CYS A 68 -8.45 21.82 8.19
C CYS A 68 -8.55 20.70 9.23
N CYS A 69 -9.44 19.74 8.98
CA CYS A 69 -9.40 18.44 9.65
C CYS A 69 -8.56 17.47 8.82
N PHE A 70 -7.77 16.65 9.49
CA PHE A 70 -6.96 15.63 8.85
C PHE A 70 -6.91 14.36 9.70
N ALA A 71 -6.56 13.25 9.09
CA ALA A 71 -6.34 11.99 9.79
C ALA A 71 -5.09 11.28 9.28
N LEU A 72 -4.48 10.51 10.18
CA LEU A 72 -3.37 9.62 9.88
C LEU A 72 -3.81 8.17 10.05
N SER A 73 -3.39 7.29 9.14
CA SER A 73 -3.61 5.84 9.26
C SER A 73 -2.42 5.06 8.69
N GLY A 74 -2.26 3.79 9.09
CA GLY A 74 -1.14 2.95 8.68
C GLY A 74 -0.01 2.92 9.72
N ALA A 75 1.24 3.12 9.29
CA ALA A 75 2.41 3.08 10.14
C ALA A 75 2.40 4.20 11.19
N ASP A 76 2.71 3.86 12.44
CA ASP A 76 3.05 4.88 13.45
C ASP A 76 4.47 5.38 13.17
N MET A 77 4.56 6.63 12.76
CA MET A 77 5.81 7.34 12.48
C MET A 77 6.09 8.40 13.55
N SER A 78 5.59 8.21 14.76
CA SER A 78 5.72 9.19 15.86
C SER A 78 5.36 10.61 15.43
N ALA A 79 4.23 10.73 14.73
CA ALA A 79 3.78 11.99 14.15
C ALA A 79 3.60 13.06 15.24
N ASN A 80 3.96 14.30 14.91
CA ASN A 80 3.92 15.43 15.84
C ASN A 80 3.35 16.66 15.15
N LEU A 81 2.31 17.26 15.75
CA LEU A 81 1.72 18.52 15.30
C LEU A 81 2.16 19.66 16.24
N ASN A 82 3.05 20.51 15.80
CA ASN A 82 3.58 21.66 16.57
C ASN A 82 4.05 21.31 18.00
N GLY A 83 4.82 20.24 18.19
CA GLY A 83 5.32 19.80 19.48
C GLY A 83 4.42 18.79 20.21
N ARG A 84 3.17 18.62 19.80
CA ARG A 84 2.24 17.64 20.36
C ARG A 84 2.29 16.34 19.56
N ARG A 85 2.63 15.25 20.22
CA ARG A 85 2.51 13.90 19.62
C ARG A 85 1.06 13.60 19.26
N ILE A 86 0.86 13.02 18.08
CA ILE A 86 -0.43 12.54 17.62
C ILE A 86 -0.30 11.09 17.14
N GLU A 87 -1.40 10.35 17.19
CA GLU A 87 -1.44 8.92 16.88
C GLU A 87 -2.15 8.66 15.54
N THR A 88 -1.81 7.55 14.90
CA THR A 88 -2.56 7.06 13.73
C THR A 88 -3.91 6.49 14.15
N GLY A 89 -4.89 6.60 13.26
CA GLY A 89 -6.26 6.13 13.49
C GLY A 89 -7.16 7.15 14.19
N TRP A 90 -6.77 8.43 14.22
CA TRP A 90 -7.54 9.54 14.81
C TRP A 90 -7.70 10.69 13.84
N CYS A 91 -8.82 11.44 14.00
CA CYS A 91 -9.05 12.71 13.34
C CYS A 91 -8.50 13.87 14.19
N TYR A 92 -7.82 14.80 13.56
CA TYR A 92 -7.23 15.98 14.19
C TYR A 92 -7.64 17.25 13.46
N ARG A 93 -7.61 18.37 14.17
CA ARG A 93 -7.71 19.71 13.58
C ARG A 93 -6.33 20.36 13.55
N ALA A 94 -5.97 20.90 12.41
CA ALA A 94 -4.81 21.76 12.25
C ALA A 94 -5.24 23.18 12.00
N GLU A 95 -4.48 24.13 12.57
CA GLU A 95 -4.61 25.57 12.31
C GLU A 95 -3.59 26.02 11.27
N ALA A 96 -3.83 27.20 10.67
CA ALA A 96 -2.91 27.79 9.70
C ALA A 96 -1.51 27.98 10.32
N GLY A 97 -0.48 27.65 9.57
CA GLY A 97 0.92 27.72 9.99
C GLY A 97 1.42 26.54 10.81
N GLN A 98 0.53 25.67 11.29
CA GLN A 98 0.97 24.48 12.04
C GLN A 98 1.73 23.51 11.15
N THR A 99 2.73 22.86 11.76
CA THR A 99 3.62 21.92 11.10
C THR A 99 3.41 20.52 11.63
N LEU A 100 3.21 19.59 10.71
CA LEU A 100 3.15 18.15 10.97
C LEU A 100 4.48 17.50 10.60
N THR A 101 5.12 16.84 11.55
CA THR A 101 6.41 16.16 11.36
C THR A 101 6.29 14.68 11.64
N PHE A 102 7.08 13.90 10.94
CA PHE A 102 7.14 12.45 11.07
C PHE A 102 8.57 12.02 11.38
N ALA A 103 8.74 11.16 12.37
CA ALA A 103 10.00 10.43 12.60
C ALA A 103 10.10 9.23 11.67
N SER A 104 11.25 8.56 11.67
CA SER A 104 11.39 7.28 10.97
C SER A 104 10.54 6.21 11.64
N SER A 105 9.81 5.43 10.85
CA SER A 105 9.08 4.26 11.37
C SER A 105 10.03 3.10 11.65
N SER A 106 9.80 2.36 12.73
CA SER A 106 10.57 1.15 13.08
C SER A 106 9.89 -0.16 12.69
N LEU A 107 8.55 -0.18 12.60
CA LEU A 107 7.78 -1.42 12.40
C LEU A 107 7.14 -1.53 11.02
N ASN A 108 6.42 -0.52 10.59
CA ASN A 108 5.65 -0.53 9.33
C ASN A 108 6.19 0.55 8.40
N LEU A 109 5.92 0.41 7.10
CA LEU A 109 6.59 1.20 6.08
C LEU A 109 5.83 2.47 5.68
N ARG A 110 4.47 2.45 5.67
CA ARG A 110 3.64 3.49 5.04
C ARG A 110 2.59 4.06 5.96
N CYS A 111 2.52 5.40 5.99
CA CYS A 111 1.47 6.17 6.64
C CYS A 111 0.70 6.96 5.59
N TYR A 112 -0.60 7.10 5.79
CA TYR A 112 -1.49 7.86 4.90
C TYR A 112 -2.03 9.07 5.64
N LEU A 113 -1.92 10.25 5.00
CA LEU A 113 -2.51 11.49 5.45
C LEU A 113 -3.69 11.85 4.53
N ALA A 114 -4.90 11.83 5.06
CA ALA A 114 -6.09 12.35 4.41
C ALA A 114 -6.48 13.70 5.02
N ILE A 115 -6.97 14.62 4.18
CA ILE A 115 -7.49 15.93 4.59
C ILE A 115 -8.97 15.97 4.24
N SER A 116 -9.78 16.49 5.15
CA SER A 116 -11.22 16.70 4.96
C SER A 116 -11.52 17.52 3.70
N GLY A 117 -12.41 17.04 2.85
CA GLY A 117 -12.73 17.59 1.53
C GLY A 117 -11.83 17.08 0.41
N GLY A 118 -10.75 16.34 0.73
CA GLY A 118 -9.84 15.77 -0.24
C GLY A 118 -8.86 16.77 -0.87
N PHE A 119 -7.85 16.28 -1.54
CA PHE A 119 -6.93 17.06 -2.34
C PHE A 119 -7.59 17.47 -3.65
N ALA A 120 -7.38 18.73 -4.07
CA ALA A 120 -7.91 19.28 -5.33
C ALA A 120 -6.94 18.92 -6.46
N LEU A 121 -7.20 17.80 -7.10
CA LEU A 121 -6.35 17.19 -8.13
C LEU A 121 -7.21 16.78 -9.33
N GLU A 122 -6.61 16.85 -10.51
CA GLU A 122 -7.22 16.35 -11.74
C GLU A 122 -6.88 14.87 -11.92
N PRO A 123 -7.89 13.99 -12.02
CA PRO A 123 -7.65 12.56 -12.24
C PRO A 123 -7.16 12.30 -13.66
N VAL A 124 -6.17 11.42 -13.80
CA VAL A 124 -5.69 10.91 -15.08
C VAL A 124 -6.12 9.46 -15.21
N LEU A 125 -6.86 9.13 -16.27
CA LEU A 125 -7.46 7.81 -16.47
C LEU A 125 -8.28 7.32 -15.25
N GLY A 126 -9.02 8.24 -14.64
CA GLY A 126 -9.91 7.95 -13.51
C GLY A 126 -9.23 7.82 -12.15
N SER A 127 -7.95 8.17 -12.00
CA SER A 127 -7.22 8.10 -10.74
C SER A 127 -6.28 9.29 -10.55
N CYS A 128 -6.16 9.75 -9.30
CA CYS A 128 -5.18 10.75 -8.89
C CYS A 128 -3.84 10.14 -8.46
N SER A 129 -3.68 8.81 -8.52
CA SER A 129 -2.43 8.15 -8.11
C SER A 129 -1.25 8.56 -8.98
N THR A 130 -0.14 8.89 -8.31
CA THR A 130 1.13 9.18 -8.97
C THR A 130 1.70 7.88 -9.56
N ASP A 131 2.03 7.90 -10.85
CA ASP A 131 2.84 6.90 -11.52
C ASP A 131 4.23 7.51 -11.77
N CYS A 132 5.16 7.25 -10.85
CA CYS A 132 6.51 7.81 -10.94
C CYS A 132 7.33 7.25 -12.11
N MET A 133 6.96 6.08 -12.64
CA MET A 133 7.67 5.46 -13.77
C MET A 133 7.19 6.02 -15.10
N ALA A 134 5.90 6.22 -15.25
CA ALA A 134 5.30 6.77 -16.46
C ALA A 134 5.24 8.31 -16.45
N GLY A 135 5.46 8.95 -15.29
CA GLY A 135 5.56 10.41 -15.17
C GLY A 135 4.22 11.14 -15.28
N PHE A 136 3.13 10.57 -14.75
CA PHE A 136 1.82 11.23 -14.73
C PHE A 136 1.01 10.93 -13.45
N GLY A 137 -0.11 11.60 -13.29
CA GLY A 137 -0.93 11.55 -12.08
C GLY A 137 -0.30 12.31 -10.91
N GLY A 138 -0.92 12.27 -9.74
CA GLY A 138 -0.50 13.07 -8.60
C GLY A 138 -0.58 14.57 -8.88
N LEU A 139 0.47 15.30 -8.53
CA LEU A 139 0.60 16.73 -8.83
C LEU A 139 1.24 16.94 -10.22
N ASP A 140 2.34 16.24 -10.50
CA ASP A 140 3.15 16.40 -11.70
C ASP A 140 3.78 15.09 -12.20
N GLY A 141 3.24 13.95 -11.81
CA GLY A 141 3.74 12.62 -12.19
C GLY A 141 4.94 12.13 -11.38
N HIS A 142 5.35 12.86 -10.35
CA HIS A 142 6.52 12.52 -9.55
C HIS A 142 6.22 12.50 -8.05
N ALA A 143 7.15 11.94 -7.27
CA ALA A 143 7.13 12.12 -5.83
C ALA A 143 7.24 13.62 -5.48
N LEU A 144 6.48 14.02 -4.47
CA LEU A 144 6.43 15.41 -4.04
C LEU A 144 7.80 15.87 -3.54
N LYS A 145 8.14 17.13 -3.86
CA LYS A 145 9.43 17.76 -3.55
C LYS A 145 9.25 18.88 -2.53
N GLU A 146 10.36 19.26 -1.91
CA GLU A 146 10.42 20.44 -1.04
C GLU A 146 9.95 21.69 -1.77
N GLY A 147 9.18 22.53 -1.08
CA GLY A 147 8.60 23.76 -1.61
C GLY A 147 7.29 23.58 -2.38
N GLN A 148 6.95 22.40 -2.82
CA GLN A 148 5.68 22.16 -3.51
C GLN A 148 4.49 22.38 -2.58
N GLN A 149 3.39 22.82 -3.17
CA GLN A 149 2.13 23.03 -2.48
C GLN A 149 1.03 22.17 -3.10
N VAL A 150 0.30 21.44 -2.27
CA VAL A 150 -0.85 20.64 -2.68
C VAL A 150 -2.12 21.32 -2.21
N ALA A 151 -2.99 21.69 -3.15
CA ALA A 151 -4.28 22.28 -2.84
C ALA A 151 -5.22 21.21 -2.27
N PHE A 152 -6.10 21.60 -1.33
CA PHE A 152 -7.19 20.74 -0.86
C PHE A 152 -8.49 21.56 -0.80
N ALA A 153 -9.64 20.87 -0.98
CA ALA A 153 -10.94 21.50 -1.03
C ALA A 153 -11.35 22.05 0.35
N THR A 154 -12.24 23.03 0.36
CA THR A 154 -12.92 23.46 1.59
C THR A 154 -13.95 22.41 1.96
N SER A 155 -14.00 22.04 3.23
CA SER A 155 -14.95 21.04 3.74
C SER A 155 -15.83 21.66 4.83
N LYS A 156 -17.10 21.25 4.86
CA LYS A 156 -18.02 21.50 5.97
C LYS A 156 -17.91 20.46 7.08
N PHE A 157 -16.95 19.54 6.97
CA PHE A 157 -16.73 18.50 7.97
C PHE A 157 -16.34 19.14 9.30
N GLU A 158 -17.16 18.94 10.30
CA GLU A 158 -16.86 19.36 11.67
C GLU A 158 -15.90 18.35 12.31
N TRP A 159 -14.94 18.87 13.07
CA TRP A 159 -13.98 18.02 13.77
C TRP A 159 -14.70 17.18 14.82
N LEU A 160 -14.47 15.88 14.76
CA LEU A 160 -14.98 14.91 15.73
C LEU A 160 -13.78 14.30 16.47
N ASN A 161 -13.84 14.28 17.80
CA ASN A 161 -12.85 13.60 18.63
C ASN A 161 -13.07 12.09 18.58
N TRP A 162 -12.75 11.49 17.47
CA TRP A 162 -12.94 10.07 17.23
C TRP A 162 -11.75 9.43 16.54
N GLY A 163 -11.67 8.11 16.70
CA GLY A 163 -10.64 7.29 16.06
C GLY A 163 -11.19 5.95 15.64
N ALA A 164 -10.54 5.34 14.69
CA ALA A 164 -10.79 3.99 14.21
C ALA A 164 -9.53 3.36 13.64
N LYS A 165 -9.39 2.06 13.85
CA LYS A 165 -8.33 1.23 13.26
C LYS A 165 -8.95 -0.09 12.80
N LEU A 166 -8.48 -0.61 11.68
CA LEU A 166 -8.77 -1.99 11.32
C LEU A 166 -7.93 -2.93 12.19
N PRO A 167 -8.46 -4.11 12.53
CA PRO A 167 -7.68 -5.14 13.20
C PRO A 167 -6.45 -5.50 12.38
N ARG A 168 -5.29 -5.53 13.03
CA ARG A 168 -4.07 -6.00 12.36
C ARG A 168 -4.15 -7.51 12.16
N ARG A 169 -4.14 -7.93 10.92
CA ARG A 169 -4.01 -9.35 10.57
C ARG A 169 -2.57 -9.77 10.79
N GLN A 170 -2.41 -10.92 11.45
CA GLN A 170 -1.11 -11.57 11.69
C GLN A 170 -1.08 -12.92 10.97
N GLY A 171 0.08 -13.56 10.98
CA GLY A 171 0.27 -14.87 10.37
C GLY A 171 0.71 -14.79 8.90
N PRO A 172 0.69 -15.93 8.18
CA PRO A 172 1.20 -16.03 6.82
C PRO A 172 0.41 -15.16 5.83
N ILE A 173 1.02 -14.88 4.70
CA ILE A 173 0.37 -14.29 3.53
C ILE A 173 -0.28 -15.43 2.74
N HIS A 174 -1.57 -15.31 2.46
CA HIS A 174 -2.30 -16.32 1.72
C HIS A 174 -2.21 -16.08 0.22
N TYR A 175 -2.05 -17.14 -0.53
CA TYR A 175 -2.02 -17.09 -1.99
C TYR A 175 -2.72 -18.26 -2.63
N ILE A 176 -3.24 -18.10 -3.84
CA ILE A 176 -3.69 -19.18 -4.70
C ILE A 176 -2.50 -19.62 -5.53
N ALA A 177 -2.10 -20.89 -5.42
CA ALA A 177 -1.00 -21.42 -6.22
C ALA A 177 -1.39 -21.42 -7.72
N GLU A 178 -0.42 -21.12 -8.60
CA GLU A 178 -0.62 -21.19 -10.05
C GLU A 178 -0.92 -22.65 -10.45
N PRO A 179 -2.07 -22.92 -11.06
CA PRO A 179 -2.46 -24.29 -11.39
C PRO A 179 -1.67 -24.86 -12.58
N ARG A 180 -1.14 -23.99 -13.46
CA ARG A 180 -0.40 -24.42 -14.64
C ARG A 180 1.02 -24.80 -14.26
N GLU A 181 1.49 -25.87 -14.86
CA GLU A 181 2.88 -26.28 -14.77
C GLU A 181 3.71 -25.50 -15.81
N PHE A 182 4.01 -24.25 -15.55
CA PHE A 182 4.95 -23.45 -16.38
C PHE A 182 6.41 -23.90 -16.18
N GLY A 183 6.65 -25.23 -16.21
CA GLY A 183 7.99 -25.79 -15.94
C GLY A 183 8.43 -25.77 -14.48
N LEU A 184 7.61 -25.21 -13.56
CA LEU A 184 7.90 -25.23 -12.14
C LEU A 184 7.48 -26.55 -11.53
N ALA A 185 8.45 -27.34 -11.07
CA ALA A 185 8.20 -28.58 -10.37
C ALA A 185 7.35 -28.35 -9.09
N ALA A 186 6.49 -29.31 -8.76
CA ALA A 186 5.69 -29.27 -7.53
C ALA A 186 6.57 -29.06 -6.28
N LYS A 187 7.80 -29.59 -6.30
CA LYS A 187 8.82 -29.42 -5.27
C LYS A 187 9.15 -27.93 -5.01
N LEU A 188 9.24 -27.07 -6.04
CA LEU A 188 9.53 -25.66 -5.89
C LEU A 188 8.35 -24.89 -5.26
N LYS A 189 7.11 -25.23 -5.63
CA LYS A 189 5.91 -24.65 -5.03
C LYS A 189 5.81 -25.01 -3.54
N LEU A 190 6.16 -26.25 -3.19
CA LEU A 190 6.21 -26.70 -1.81
C LEU A 190 7.31 -25.95 -1.04
N ALA A 191 8.53 -25.94 -1.54
CA ALA A 191 9.65 -25.24 -0.92
C ALA A 191 9.35 -23.75 -0.69
N PHE A 192 8.66 -23.07 -1.64
CA PHE A 192 8.24 -21.69 -1.45
C PHE A 192 7.29 -21.51 -0.25
N SER A 193 6.35 -22.44 -0.05
CA SER A 193 5.36 -22.38 1.04
C SER A 193 5.91 -22.80 2.40
N GLU A 194 6.98 -23.59 2.44
CA GLU A 194 7.62 -24.05 3.68
C GLU A 194 8.72 -23.12 4.16
N ALA A 195 9.25 -22.28 3.27
CA ALA A 195 10.33 -21.35 3.58
C ALA A 195 9.84 -20.12 4.34
N THR A 196 10.72 -19.58 5.18
CA THR A 196 10.63 -18.21 5.69
C THR A 196 11.46 -17.30 4.78
N TRP A 197 10.84 -16.23 4.33
CA TRP A 197 11.44 -15.27 3.42
C TRP A 197 11.75 -13.97 4.12
N GLN A 198 12.89 -13.39 3.82
CA GLN A 198 13.24 -12.06 4.27
C GLN A 198 12.98 -11.04 3.15
N VAL A 199 12.35 -9.93 3.49
CA VAL A 199 12.14 -8.82 2.55
C VAL A 199 13.46 -8.13 2.28
N SER A 200 13.84 -8.02 1.01
CA SER A 200 15.05 -7.32 0.58
C SER A 200 14.91 -5.80 0.69
N ALA A 201 15.99 -5.12 1.05
CA ALA A 201 16.07 -3.66 1.03
C ALA A 201 15.88 -3.04 -0.39
N GLN A 202 16.02 -3.83 -1.45
CA GLN A 202 15.78 -3.42 -2.83
C GLN A 202 14.29 -3.44 -3.22
N SER A 203 13.41 -3.80 -2.29
CA SER A 203 11.96 -3.75 -2.51
C SER A 203 11.47 -2.32 -2.72
N ASN A 204 10.51 -2.15 -3.62
CA ASN A 204 9.92 -0.86 -3.94
C ASN A 204 8.42 -0.99 -4.27
N ARG A 205 7.79 0.05 -4.81
CA ARG A 205 6.37 0.02 -5.17
C ARG A 205 6.04 -0.90 -6.35
N MET A 206 7.03 -1.34 -7.15
CA MET A 206 6.83 -2.30 -8.24
C MET A 206 6.78 -3.75 -7.75
N GLY A 207 7.56 -4.09 -6.70
CA GLY A 207 7.64 -5.45 -6.21
C GLY A 207 8.40 -5.60 -4.90
N LEU A 208 7.91 -6.52 -4.10
CA LEU A 208 8.54 -6.98 -2.87
C LEU A 208 9.49 -8.13 -3.24
N ARG A 209 10.79 -7.89 -3.16
CA ARG A 209 11.82 -8.90 -3.42
C ARG A 209 12.05 -9.71 -2.17
N LEU A 210 12.10 -11.02 -2.31
CA LEU A 210 12.24 -11.97 -1.21
C LEU A 210 13.56 -12.70 -1.32
N GLN A 211 14.24 -12.88 -0.19
CA GLN A 211 15.47 -13.65 -0.07
C GLN A 211 15.23 -14.79 0.90
N ALA A 212 15.70 -15.99 0.58
CA ALA A 212 15.61 -17.12 1.49
C ALA A 212 16.42 -16.84 2.76
N GLU A 213 15.87 -17.14 3.92
CA GLU A 213 16.68 -17.15 5.14
C GLU A 213 17.73 -18.28 5.05
N PRO A 214 18.95 -18.06 5.60
CA PRO A 214 20.07 -19.03 5.45
C PRO A 214 19.77 -20.45 5.95
N THR A 215 18.73 -20.61 6.76
CA THR A 215 18.28 -21.91 7.31
C THR A 215 17.16 -22.55 6.50
N SER A 216 16.59 -21.89 5.54
CA SER A 216 15.55 -22.43 4.67
C SER A 216 16.20 -23.14 3.47
N ALA A 217 15.67 -24.32 3.14
CA ALA A 217 16.17 -25.26 2.16
C ALA A 217 16.75 -24.58 0.90
N ASP A 218 17.96 -25.03 0.50
CA ASP A 218 18.54 -24.69 -0.78
C ASP A 218 17.49 -24.93 -1.88
N LEU A 219 17.01 -23.84 -2.44
CA LEU A 219 16.26 -23.88 -3.70
C LEU A 219 17.31 -24.19 -4.76
N ASP A 220 17.53 -25.49 -4.91
CA ASP A 220 18.56 -26.17 -5.66
C ASP A 220 18.78 -25.61 -7.08
N GLU A 221 19.96 -25.85 -7.66
CA GLU A 221 20.39 -25.53 -9.04
C GLU A 221 19.36 -25.86 -10.15
N SER A 222 18.35 -26.69 -9.84
CA SER A 222 17.20 -26.94 -10.72
C SER A 222 16.40 -25.67 -11.09
N ILE A 223 16.55 -24.56 -10.33
CA ILE A 223 15.93 -23.26 -10.64
C ILE A 223 16.73 -22.53 -11.74
N SER A 224 18.04 -22.75 -11.85
CA SER A 224 18.90 -22.10 -12.84
C SER A 224 18.47 -22.36 -14.28
N HIS A 225 17.70 -23.41 -14.50
CA HIS A 225 17.02 -23.75 -15.75
C HIS A 225 15.53 -23.36 -15.77
N ALA A 226 15.01 -22.69 -14.72
CA ALA A 226 13.63 -22.19 -14.70
C ALA A 226 13.51 -21.07 -15.74
N LEU A 227 13.07 -21.49 -16.80
CA LEU A 227 12.83 -21.01 -18.12
C LEU A 227 12.19 -19.60 -18.08
N SER A 228 12.76 -18.67 -18.79
CA SER A 228 12.04 -17.54 -19.35
C SER A 228 10.82 -18.10 -20.10
N ILE A 229 9.64 -17.77 -19.65
CA ILE A 229 8.38 -18.11 -20.36
C ILE A 229 8.04 -16.96 -21.31
N LYS A 230 7.17 -17.23 -22.29
CA LYS A 230 6.56 -16.14 -23.05
C LYS A 230 5.87 -15.17 -22.10
N SER A 231 6.06 -13.87 -22.31
CA SER A 231 5.44 -12.85 -21.48
C SER A 231 3.93 -13.07 -21.40
N THR A 232 3.44 -13.15 -20.17
CA THR A 232 2.02 -13.29 -19.85
C THR A 232 1.54 -12.08 -19.07
N ALA A 233 0.21 -11.89 -19.00
CA ALA A 233 -0.36 -10.86 -18.14
C ALA A 233 -0.04 -11.15 -16.66
N VAL A 234 0.43 -10.11 -15.96
CA VAL A 234 0.67 -10.14 -14.51
C VAL A 234 -0.10 -9.01 -13.82
N ALA A 235 -0.30 -9.09 -12.52
CA ALA A 235 -1.05 -8.11 -11.75
C ALA A 235 -0.44 -7.92 -10.35
N PRO A 236 -0.81 -6.88 -9.60
CA PRO A 236 -0.46 -6.79 -8.19
C PRO A 236 -0.83 -8.08 -7.44
N GLY A 237 0.11 -8.61 -6.65
CA GLY A 237 -0.01 -9.88 -5.96
C GLY A 237 0.50 -11.10 -6.75
N SER A 238 0.82 -11.00 -8.03
CA SER A 238 1.48 -12.09 -8.76
C SER A 238 2.85 -12.37 -8.14
N ILE A 239 3.13 -13.65 -7.86
CA ILE A 239 4.41 -14.11 -7.29
C ILE A 239 5.24 -14.67 -8.43
N GLN A 240 6.25 -13.95 -8.86
CA GLN A 240 7.18 -14.36 -9.92
C GLN A 240 8.41 -15.04 -9.34
N LEU A 241 8.93 -16.05 -10.03
CA LEU A 241 10.19 -16.71 -9.71
C LEU A 241 11.22 -16.44 -10.82
N PRO A 242 12.11 -15.44 -10.64
CA PRO A 242 13.23 -15.21 -11.54
C PRO A 242 14.25 -16.35 -11.50
N PRO A 243 15.17 -16.45 -12.49
CA PRO A 243 16.26 -17.43 -12.51
C PRO A 243 17.22 -17.35 -11.32
N SER A 244 17.24 -16.22 -10.60
CA SER A 244 18.03 -16.08 -9.37
C SER A 244 17.50 -16.93 -8.19
N GLY A 245 16.30 -17.51 -8.31
CA GLY A 245 15.65 -18.21 -7.19
C GLY A 245 15.03 -17.31 -6.13
N GLU A 246 15.15 -16.00 -6.26
CA GLU A 246 14.57 -15.01 -5.34
C GLU A 246 13.17 -14.57 -5.79
N PRO A 247 12.08 -15.00 -5.13
CA PRO A 247 10.74 -14.64 -5.55
C PRO A 247 10.49 -13.13 -5.47
N ILE A 248 9.64 -12.63 -6.37
CA ILE A 248 9.18 -11.24 -6.37
C ILE A 248 7.65 -11.23 -6.31
N VAL A 249 7.10 -10.66 -5.26
CA VAL A 249 5.66 -10.37 -5.20
C VAL A 249 5.40 -9.02 -5.83
N LEU A 250 4.72 -8.99 -6.96
CA LEU A 250 4.41 -7.76 -7.68
C LEU A 250 3.46 -6.88 -6.87
N LEU A 251 3.74 -5.58 -6.81
CA LEU A 251 2.94 -4.57 -6.12
C LEU A 251 2.27 -3.62 -7.13
N ASN A 252 1.63 -2.56 -6.64
CA ASN A 252 0.69 -1.77 -7.43
C ASN A 252 1.30 -1.02 -8.63
N ASP A 253 2.60 -0.68 -8.58
CA ASP A 253 3.28 -0.01 -9.70
C ASP A 253 3.95 -1.00 -10.68
N CYS A 254 3.65 -2.31 -10.55
CA CYS A 254 4.23 -3.33 -11.41
C CYS A 254 3.81 -3.19 -12.87
N GLN A 255 4.66 -3.70 -13.75
CA GLN A 255 4.37 -3.87 -15.17
C GLN A 255 3.09 -4.70 -15.41
N THR A 256 2.57 -4.62 -16.60
CA THR A 256 1.34 -5.34 -16.99
C THR A 256 1.58 -6.72 -17.56
N THR A 257 2.80 -6.98 -18.04
CA THR A 257 3.25 -8.27 -18.58
C THR A 257 4.59 -8.65 -17.99
N GLY A 258 4.87 -9.94 -17.87
CA GLY A 258 6.12 -10.47 -17.36
C GLY A 258 6.45 -11.83 -17.96
N GLY A 259 7.76 -12.15 -18.05
CA GLY A 259 8.28 -13.37 -18.65
C GLY A 259 8.89 -14.35 -17.62
N TYR A 260 8.64 -14.13 -16.33
CA TYR A 260 9.04 -15.09 -15.29
C TYR A 260 7.90 -16.03 -14.93
N PRO A 261 8.19 -17.31 -14.63
CA PRO A 261 7.19 -18.24 -14.13
C PRO A 261 6.48 -17.70 -12.90
N LEU A 262 5.21 -18.07 -12.76
CA LEU A 262 4.38 -17.67 -11.62
C LEU A 262 4.28 -18.83 -10.61
N LEU A 263 4.52 -18.53 -9.34
CA LEU A 263 4.24 -19.42 -8.21
C LEU A 263 2.77 -19.36 -7.81
N GLY A 264 2.14 -18.20 -7.97
CA GLY A 264 0.75 -18.00 -7.61
C GLY A 264 0.36 -16.53 -7.53
N GLN A 265 -0.80 -16.28 -6.92
CA GLN A 265 -1.41 -14.97 -6.75
C GLN A 265 -1.79 -14.73 -5.28
N VAL A 266 -1.23 -13.71 -4.65
CA VAL A 266 -1.59 -13.28 -3.29
C VAL A 266 -3.03 -12.80 -3.25
N LEU A 267 -3.75 -13.11 -2.16
CA LEU A 267 -5.13 -12.66 -1.97
C LEU A 267 -5.23 -11.15 -1.82
N ALA A 268 -6.28 -10.55 -2.38
CA ALA A 268 -6.53 -9.12 -2.24
C ALA A 268 -6.58 -8.67 -0.77
N ALA A 269 -7.08 -9.51 0.13
CA ALA A 269 -7.13 -9.27 1.56
C ALA A 269 -5.74 -9.14 2.22
N ASP A 270 -4.70 -9.72 1.64
CA ASP A 270 -3.34 -9.70 2.21
C ASP A 270 -2.39 -8.70 1.52
N LEU A 271 -2.78 -8.13 0.37
CA LEU A 271 -1.98 -7.10 -0.33
C LEU A 271 -1.65 -5.88 0.55
N PRO A 272 -2.59 -5.31 1.33
CA PRO A 272 -2.29 -4.18 2.22
C PRO A 272 -1.17 -4.49 3.23
N ARG A 273 -1.09 -5.74 3.70
CA ARG A 273 -0.04 -6.19 4.63
C ARG A 273 1.34 -6.16 3.99
N LEU A 274 1.45 -6.60 2.74
CA LEU A 274 2.69 -6.54 1.98
C LEU A 274 3.18 -5.09 1.80
N GLY A 275 2.24 -4.16 1.61
CA GLY A 275 2.53 -2.73 1.54
C GLY A 275 3.17 -2.14 2.80
N GLN A 276 3.08 -2.82 3.94
CA GLN A 276 3.66 -2.39 5.21
C GLN A 276 5.00 -3.07 5.55
N LEU A 277 5.40 -4.08 4.78
CA LEU A 277 6.68 -4.77 5.01
C LEU A 277 7.85 -3.90 4.53
N ARG A 278 8.94 -3.94 5.30
CA ARG A 278 10.19 -3.24 5.00
C ARG A 278 11.35 -4.23 4.91
N GLY A 279 12.46 -3.81 4.32
CA GLY A 279 13.68 -4.62 4.27
C GLY A 279 14.07 -5.17 5.64
N GLY A 280 14.39 -6.44 5.70
CA GLY A 280 14.72 -7.18 6.91
C GLY A 280 13.52 -7.84 7.63
N HIS A 281 12.27 -7.57 7.25
CA HIS A 281 11.13 -8.28 7.82
C HIS A 281 11.03 -9.69 7.26
N SER A 282 10.74 -10.65 8.14
CA SER A 282 10.42 -12.03 7.75
C SER A 282 8.95 -12.17 7.38
N VAL A 283 8.66 -12.99 6.38
CA VAL A 283 7.31 -13.29 5.89
C VAL A 283 7.21 -14.75 5.44
N THR A 284 6.08 -15.37 5.71
CA THR A 284 5.75 -16.73 5.26
C THR A 284 4.52 -16.71 4.37
N PHE A 285 4.39 -17.70 3.49
CA PHE A 285 3.29 -17.81 2.54
C PHE A 285 2.57 -19.15 2.71
N THR A 286 1.24 -19.13 2.64
CA THR A 286 0.41 -20.33 2.75
C THR A 286 -0.51 -20.44 1.54
N PRO A 287 -0.42 -21.55 0.77
CA PRO A 287 -1.35 -21.78 -0.32
C PRO A 287 -2.74 -22.08 0.23
N VAL A 288 -3.76 -21.55 -0.44
CA VAL A 288 -5.16 -21.79 -0.09
C VAL A 288 -5.97 -22.20 -1.31
N THR A 289 -7.04 -22.96 -1.08
CA THR A 289 -8.01 -23.28 -2.12
C THR A 289 -8.83 -22.05 -2.52
N LEU A 290 -9.45 -22.09 -3.69
CA LEU A 290 -10.33 -21.02 -4.16
C LEU A 290 -11.51 -20.75 -3.19
N ALA A 291 -12.04 -21.78 -2.55
CA ALA A 291 -13.10 -21.65 -1.55
C ALA A 291 -12.62 -20.90 -0.30
N GLN A 292 -11.45 -21.26 0.23
CA GLN A 292 -10.82 -20.57 1.36
C GLN A 292 -10.47 -19.11 1.00
N ALA A 293 -9.95 -18.89 -0.21
CA ALA A 293 -9.62 -17.55 -0.69
C ALA A 293 -10.86 -16.63 -0.72
N ARG A 294 -11.98 -17.14 -1.22
CA ARG A 294 -13.27 -16.42 -1.22
C ARG A 294 -13.72 -16.08 0.20
N GLN A 295 -13.63 -17.03 1.11
CA GLN A 295 -14.00 -16.83 2.52
C GLN A 295 -13.12 -15.76 3.19
N LEU A 296 -11.79 -15.82 3.02
CA LEU A 296 -10.87 -14.84 3.59
C LEU A 296 -11.10 -13.42 3.04
N ASN A 297 -11.28 -13.30 1.72
CA ASN A 297 -11.61 -12.03 1.10
C ASN A 297 -12.97 -11.48 1.59
N GLN A 298 -13.98 -12.35 1.73
CA GLN A 298 -15.30 -11.93 2.26
C GLN A 298 -15.21 -11.47 3.72
N GLN A 299 -14.46 -12.15 4.56
CA GLN A 299 -14.23 -11.74 5.95
C GLN A 299 -13.60 -10.35 6.01
N HIS A 300 -12.58 -10.13 5.20
CA HIS A 300 -11.93 -8.82 5.09
C HIS A 300 -12.88 -7.71 4.64
N GLN A 301 -13.68 -7.95 3.60
CA GLN A 301 -14.69 -7.00 3.15
C GLN A 301 -15.75 -6.71 4.24
N ASN A 302 -16.13 -7.73 5.01
CA ASN A 302 -17.07 -7.55 6.13
C ASN A 302 -16.48 -6.67 7.25
N GLU A 303 -15.17 -6.80 7.54
CA GLU A 303 -14.47 -5.92 8.50
C GLU A 303 -14.48 -4.46 8.04
N LEU A 304 -14.15 -4.21 6.78
CA LEU A 304 -14.22 -2.87 6.16
C LEU A 304 -15.63 -2.30 6.20
N ASN A 305 -16.64 -3.12 5.87
CA ASN A 305 -18.04 -2.70 5.89
C ASN A 305 -18.51 -2.34 7.30
N ARG A 306 -18.14 -3.13 8.31
CA ARG A 306 -18.47 -2.83 9.72
C ARG A 306 -17.87 -1.50 10.15
N LEU A 307 -16.60 -1.26 9.81
CA LEU A 307 -15.94 0.01 10.10
C LEU A 307 -16.66 1.18 9.42
N ARG A 308 -16.96 1.06 8.12
CA ARG A 308 -17.68 2.08 7.33
C ARG A 308 -19.02 2.43 7.96
N LEU A 309 -19.83 1.42 8.34
CA LEU A 309 -21.12 1.62 8.97
C LEU A 309 -20.99 2.27 10.35
N ALA A 310 -20.05 1.83 11.17
CA ALA A 310 -19.81 2.41 12.49
C ALA A 310 -19.42 3.90 12.42
N MET A 311 -18.56 4.25 11.44
CA MET A 311 -18.13 5.64 11.25
C MET A 311 -19.25 6.51 10.69
N ARG A 312 -20.04 6.00 9.76
CA ARG A 312 -21.23 6.69 9.24
C ARG A 312 -22.24 6.98 10.35
N TYR A 313 -22.58 5.96 11.13
CA TYR A 313 -23.53 6.10 12.25
C TYR A 313 -23.06 7.17 13.26
N ARG A 314 -21.79 7.13 13.67
CA ARG A 314 -21.25 8.14 14.58
C ARG A 314 -21.32 9.56 14.01
N ARG A 315 -21.08 9.73 12.71
CA ARG A 315 -21.15 11.05 12.05
C ARG A 315 -22.57 11.60 11.98
N GLU A 316 -23.57 10.73 11.81
CA GLU A 316 -25.00 11.11 11.76
C GLU A 316 -25.57 11.37 13.16
N SER A 317 -24.91 10.90 14.22
CA SER A 317 -25.34 11.03 15.63
C SER A 317 -24.62 12.15 16.39
N SER A 318 -23.68 12.85 15.77
CA SER A 318 -22.89 13.97 16.33
C SER A 318 -23.36 15.29 15.77
#